data_63beef558cbc3c4cb7ee13137e312b16
#
_entry.id   63beef558cbc3c4cb7ee13137e312b16
#
_cell.length_a   1.000
_cell.length_b   1.000
_cell.length_c   1.000
_cell.angle_alpha   90.00
_cell.angle_beta   90.00
_cell.angle_gamma   90.00
#
_symmetry.space_group_name_H-M   'P 1'
#
loop_
_entity.id
_entity.type
_entity.pdbx_description
1 polymer ?
#
loop_
_entity_poly.entity_id
_entity_poly.type
_entity_poly.pdbx_seq_one_letter_code
_entity_poly.pdbx_strand_id
1 'polypeptide(L)'
;MTASASELARRLGEHAEAVCREYLCNGHRSGNYWIVGDIRNTRGRSMHVRLRANARGPAGRWVDEATSEFGDLLDVIRENCGLVEFRDIADEARRFLSMPLPPPQHQSQPFGAQCQPAAKRGSPEAARRLFAMSQPIAGTLAERYLAGRGILLSTHERAVRFHPDCYYRNLVTGEMHTLPALIAAVTNLDGQITGLQRTWLDPSGQGKALLADPRRSLGDLLGNPIWLGHQPGAPVPIMAAGEGLETMASLRTVMPALPVAAATSANHLAGLNFPPGCRRLYIAADADAAGRHGIERLSQRAGESGVLALVLRPQLGDFNDDLRHLGPAHLAAWLHDQLVPEDARLFLSAG
;
A
#
# COMPACT_ATOMS: atom_id res chain seq x y z
N MET A 1 -29.52 -14.17 2.60
CA MET A 1 -28.87 -12.93 2.05
C MET A 1 -27.58 -12.70 2.86
N THR A 2 -26.44 -12.79 2.21
CA THR A 2 -25.14 -12.54 2.86
C THR A 2 -24.97 -11.03 3.05
N ALA A 3 -24.72 -10.59 4.28
CA ALA A 3 -24.48 -9.18 4.59
C ALA A 3 -23.29 -8.65 3.78
N SER A 4 -23.43 -7.48 3.16
CA SER A 4 -22.37 -6.83 2.37
C SER A 4 -21.27 -6.30 3.29
N ALA A 5 -20.07 -5.99 2.75
CA ALA A 5 -18.98 -5.36 3.50
C ALA A 5 -19.44 -4.08 4.22
N SER A 6 -20.22 -3.23 3.53
CA SER A 6 -20.76 -2.00 4.13
C SER A 6 -21.74 -2.28 5.26
N GLU A 7 -22.54 -3.32 5.15
CA GLU A 7 -23.46 -3.71 6.22
C GLU A 7 -22.72 -4.27 7.43
N LEU A 8 -21.69 -5.08 7.22
CA LEU A 8 -20.84 -5.57 8.31
C LEU A 8 -20.09 -4.42 8.99
N ALA A 9 -19.48 -3.51 8.21
CA ALA A 9 -18.80 -2.33 8.76
C ALA A 9 -19.75 -1.44 9.57
N ARG A 10 -20.99 -1.23 9.08
CA ARG A 10 -22.01 -0.47 9.79
C ARG A 10 -22.39 -1.13 11.13
N ARG A 11 -22.65 -2.44 11.12
CA ARG A 11 -23.02 -3.19 12.34
C ARG A 11 -21.87 -3.26 13.34
N LEU A 12 -20.62 -3.45 12.89
CA LEU A 12 -19.45 -3.34 13.75
C LEU A 12 -19.36 -1.94 14.36
N GLY A 13 -19.68 -0.89 13.59
CA GLY A 13 -19.73 0.48 14.07
C GLY A 13 -20.76 0.71 15.19
N GLU A 14 -21.89 0.02 15.17
CA GLU A 14 -22.89 0.05 16.25
C GLU A 14 -22.33 -0.54 17.55
N HIS A 15 -21.33 -1.41 17.45
CA HIS A 15 -20.63 -2.05 18.57
C HIS A 15 -19.16 -1.62 18.67
N ALA A 16 -18.81 -0.43 18.16
CA ALA A 16 -17.43 0.02 17.99
C ALA A 16 -16.56 -0.11 19.25
N GLU A 17 -17.12 0.22 20.43
CA GLU A 17 -16.37 0.08 21.69
C GLU A 17 -16.07 -1.38 22.03
N ALA A 18 -17.01 -2.29 21.81
CA ALA A 18 -16.81 -3.72 22.06
C ALA A 18 -15.76 -4.31 21.10
N VAL A 19 -15.81 -3.93 19.82
CA VAL A 19 -14.80 -4.31 18.82
C VAL A 19 -13.41 -3.80 19.23
N CYS A 20 -13.31 -2.53 19.65
CA CYS A 20 -12.04 -1.98 20.10
C CYS A 20 -11.52 -2.67 21.37
N ARG A 21 -12.36 -3.05 22.31
CA ARG A 21 -11.94 -3.80 23.49
C ARG A 21 -11.40 -5.17 23.15
N GLU A 22 -11.97 -5.85 22.16
CA GLU A 22 -11.55 -7.16 21.71
C GLU A 22 -10.24 -7.10 20.93
N TYR A 23 -10.19 -6.28 19.88
CA TYR A 23 -9.08 -6.29 18.92
C TYR A 23 -8.01 -5.21 19.16
N LEU A 24 -8.32 -4.16 19.94
CA LEU A 24 -7.44 -3.03 20.26
C LEU A 24 -7.31 -2.86 21.78
N CYS A 25 -7.09 -3.96 22.49
CA CYS A 25 -7.12 -4.02 23.96
C CYS A 25 -6.05 -3.17 24.66
N ASN A 26 -4.96 -2.77 23.97
CA ASN A 26 -3.95 -1.85 24.50
C ASN A 26 -4.39 -0.38 24.47
N GLY A 27 -5.54 -0.09 23.83
CA GLY A 27 -6.14 1.23 23.82
C GLY A 27 -7.03 1.52 25.04
N HIS A 28 -7.54 2.73 25.07
CA HIS A 28 -8.49 3.17 26.09
C HIS A 28 -9.50 4.16 25.50
N ARG A 29 -10.65 4.26 26.15
CA ARG A 29 -11.67 5.22 25.76
C ARG A 29 -11.30 6.64 26.23
N SER A 30 -11.44 7.61 25.33
CA SER A 30 -11.33 9.04 25.61
C SER A 30 -12.49 9.78 24.91
N GLY A 31 -13.49 10.15 25.68
CA GLY A 31 -14.71 10.78 25.16
C GLY A 31 -15.44 9.90 24.14
N ASN A 32 -15.54 10.38 22.89
CA ASN A 32 -16.19 9.67 21.77
C ASN A 32 -15.20 8.84 20.91
N TYR A 33 -13.98 8.63 21.40
CA TYR A 33 -12.94 7.93 20.68
C TYR A 33 -12.32 6.82 21.52
N TRP A 34 -11.88 5.75 20.85
CA TRP A 34 -10.91 4.78 21.37
C TRP A 34 -9.54 5.19 20.88
N ILE A 35 -8.59 5.35 21.77
CA ILE A 35 -7.23 5.79 21.49
C ILE A 35 -6.28 4.63 21.70
N VAL A 36 -5.44 4.36 20.72
CA VAL A 36 -4.42 3.30 20.70
C VAL A 36 -3.21 3.76 19.86
N GLY A 37 -2.11 3.03 19.88
CA GLY A 37 -0.92 3.41 19.12
C GLY A 37 -1.10 3.28 17.62
N ASP A 38 -1.65 2.16 17.14
CA ASP A 38 -1.90 1.88 15.74
C ASP A 38 -2.98 0.80 15.55
N ILE A 39 -3.27 0.47 14.30
CA ILE A 39 -4.23 -0.57 13.92
C ILE A 39 -3.82 -1.97 14.43
N ARG A 40 -2.55 -2.20 14.73
CA ARG A 40 -1.98 -3.47 15.25
C ARG A 40 -2.00 -3.55 16.76
N ASN A 41 -2.78 -2.69 17.39
CA ASN A 41 -2.93 -2.69 18.83
C ASN A 41 -1.64 -2.39 19.62
N THR A 42 -0.73 -1.58 19.09
CA THR A 42 0.43 -1.13 19.86
C THR A 42 0.03 -0.12 20.93
N ARG A 43 0.84 0.02 21.98
CA ARG A 43 0.63 1.07 22.98
C ARG A 43 0.99 2.44 22.41
N GLY A 44 0.10 3.41 22.54
CA GLY A 44 0.31 4.75 22.02
C GLY A 44 -0.97 5.57 21.98
N ARG A 45 -0.97 6.66 21.20
CA ARG A 45 -2.07 7.62 21.12
C ARG A 45 -2.34 8.14 19.71
N SER A 46 -1.70 7.60 18.70
CA SER A 46 -1.80 8.13 17.34
C SER A 46 -3.06 7.70 16.59
N MET A 47 -3.59 6.52 16.88
CA MET A 47 -4.80 6.02 16.23
C MET A 47 -6.05 6.32 17.06
N HIS A 48 -7.06 6.87 16.39
CA HIS A 48 -8.32 7.29 16.97
C HIS A 48 -9.48 6.60 16.27
N VAL A 49 -10.19 5.70 16.97
CA VAL A 49 -11.40 5.04 16.43
C VAL A 49 -12.62 5.77 16.97
N ARG A 50 -13.53 6.20 16.10
CA ARG A 50 -14.76 6.88 16.50
C ARG A 50 -15.77 5.86 17.06
N LEU A 51 -16.22 6.05 18.31
CA LEU A 51 -17.13 5.14 18.99
C LEU A 51 -18.61 5.43 18.75
N ARG A 52 -18.96 6.67 18.40
CA ARG A 52 -20.34 7.08 18.11
C ARG A 52 -20.37 7.94 16.86
N ALA A 53 -21.39 7.76 16.04
CA ALA A 53 -21.61 8.62 14.88
C ALA A 53 -21.80 10.09 15.29
N ASN A 54 -21.27 11.00 14.51
CA ASN A 54 -21.43 12.44 14.68
C ASN A 54 -21.44 13.15 13.30
N ALA A 55 -21.51 14.48 13.29
CA ALA A 55 -21.49 15.28 12.05
C ALA A 55 -20.26 15.02 11.15
N ARG A 56 -19.17 14.48 11.70
CA ARG A 56 -17.93 14.16 10.97
C ARG A 56 -17.93 12.76 10.36
N GLY A 57 -18.95 11.92 10.63
CA GLY A 57 -19.11 10.61 10.02
C GLY A 57 -19.59 9.50 10.95
N PRO A 58 -19.70 8.26 10.43
CA PRO A 58 -20.23 7.11 11.16
C PRO A 58 -19.27 6.63 12.26
N ALA A 59 -19.81 5.87 13.21
CA ALA A 59 -19.02 5.12 14.19
C ALA A 59 -18.19 4.02 13.50
N GLY A 60 -17.12 3.58 14.15
CA GLY A 60 -16.21 2.55 13.65
C GLY A 60 -15.19 3.03 12.63
N ARG A 61 -15.21 4.31 12.23
CA ARG A 61 -14.14 4.88 11.42
C ARG A 61 -12.94 5.24 12.30
N TRP A 62 -11.76 4.92 11.80
CA TRP A 62 -10.52 5.26 12.48
C TRP A 62 -9.58 6.06 11.58
N VAL A 63 -8.71 6.81 12.23
CA VAL A 63 -7.59 7.55 11.62
C VAL A 63 -6.38 7.35 12.53
N ASP A 64 -5.24 7.06 11.96
CA ASP A 64 -3.94 7.09 12.61
C ASP A 64 -3.20 8.37 12.20
N GLU A 65 -2.98 9.26 13.17
CA GLU A 65 -2.34 10.56 12.92
C GLU A 65 -0.84 10.45 12.62
N ALA A 66 -0.19 9.36 13.07
CA ALA A 66 1.23 9.15 12.81
C ALA A 66 1.50 8.65 11.39
N THR A 67 0.63 7.79 10.85
CA THR A 67 0.78 7.20 9.51
C THR A 67 -0.13 7.84 8.46
N SER A 68 -1.10 8.65 8.90
CA SER A 68 -2.18 9.20 8.07
C SER A 68 -3.05 8.11 7.42
N GLU A 69 -2.99 6.89 7.92
CA GLU A 69 -3.87 5.81 7.51
C GLU A 69 -5.25 5.98 8.11
N PHE A 70 -6.25 5.50 7.41
CA PHE A 70 -7.64 5.53 7.88
C PHE A 70 -8.41 4.34 7.32
N GLY A 71 -9.44 3.94 8.03
CA GLY A 71 -10.24 2.81 7.61
C GLY A 71 -11.49 2.61 8.47
N ASP A 72 -11.91 1.34 8.57
CA ASP A 72 -13.03 0.93 9.40
C ASP A 72 -12.69 -0.31 10.24
N LEU A 73 -13.68 -0.80 11.00
CA LEU A 73 -13.45 -1.92 11.93
C LEU A 73 -13.22 -3.27 11.23
N LEU A 74 -13.52 -3.41 9.94
CA LEU A 74 -13.11 -4.60 9.19
C LEU A 74 -11.59 -4.61 8.97
N ASP A 75 -10.98 -3.43 8.79
CA ASP A 75 -9.52 -3.32 8.71
C ASP A 75 -8.87 -3.69 10.04
N VAL A 76 -9.47 -3.25 11.16
CA VAL A 76 -9.00 -3.64 12.50
C VAL A 76 -9.05 -5.15 12.72
N ILE A 77 -10.15 -5.80 12.34
CA ILE A 77 -10.28 -7.27 12.43
C ILE A 77 -9.23 -7.94 11.55
N ARG A 78 -9.08 -7.47 10.30
CA ARG A 78 -8.10 -7.99 9.36
C ARG A 78 -6.69 -8.00 9.97
N GLU A 79 -6.26 -6.86 10.50
CA GLU A 79 -4.91 -6.71 11.05
C GLU A 79 -4.67 -7.57 12.30
N ASN A 80 -5.60 -7.54 13.23
CA ASN A 80 -5.39 -8.20 14.53
C ASN A 80 -5.64 -9.71 14.48
N CYS A 81 -6.45 -10.20 13.54
CA CYS A 81 -6.64 -11.63 13.30
C CYS A 81 -5.71 -12.18 12.21
N GLY A 82 -4.95 -11.32 11.56
CA GLY A 82 -4.04 -11.74 10.51
C GLY A 82 -4.73 -12.31 9.27
N LEU A 83 -5.92 -11.83 8.92
CA LEU A 83 -6.73 -12.35 7.83
C LEU A 83 -6.39 -11.64 6.51
N VAL A 84 -6.26 -12.40 5.43
CA VAL A 84 -5.93 -11.88 4.10
C VAL A 84 -7.16 -11.84 3.21
N GLU A 85 -7.94 -12.91 3.21
CA GLU A 85 -9.10 -13.03 2.36
C GLU A 85 -10.31 -12.29 2.96
N PHE A 86 -11.01 -11.50 2.16
CA PHE A 86 -12.20 -10.78 2.61
C PHE A 86 -13.27 -11.71 3.19
N ARG A 87 -13.38 -12.92 2.68
CA ARG A 87 -14.32 -13.93 3.19
C ARG A 87 -14.05 -14.23 4.67
N ASP A 88 -12.78 -14.44 5.03
CA ASP A 88 -12.39 -14.79 6.39
C ASP A 88 -12.58 -13.60 7.34
N ILE A 89 -12.31 -12.37 6.86
CA ILE A 89 -12.60 -11.12 7.60
C ILE A 89 -14.10 -10.99 7.83
N ALA A 90 -14.90 -11.25 6.81
CA ALA A 90 -16.36 -11.18 6.90
C ALA A 90 -16.93 -12.26 7.83
N ASP A 91 -16.35 -13.45 7.84
CA ASP A 91 -16.77 -14.55 8.72
C ASP A 91 -16.39 -14.27 10.16
N GLU A 92 -15.22 -13.68 10.42
CA GLU A 92 -14.83 -13.21 11.76
C GLU A 92 -15.74 -12.07 12.24
N ALA A 93 -16.03 -11.09 11.38
CA ALA A 93 -16.97 -10.02 11.68
C ALA A 93 -18.38 -10.56 12.03
N ARG A 94 -18.87 -11.56 11.28
CA ARG A 94 -20.14 -12.23 11.57
C ARG A 94 -20.10 -12.99 12.91
N ARG A 95 -18.99 -13.70 13.19
CA ARG A 95 -18.78 -14.39 14.44
C ARG A 95 -18.84 -13.41 15.62
N PHE A 96 -18.12 -12.31 15.52
CA PHE A 96 -18.16 -11.25 16.54
C PHE A 96 -19.57 -10.70 16.75
N LEU A 97 -20.31 -10.46 15.67
CA LEU A 97 -21.68 -9.95 15.69
C LEU A 97 -22.73 -11.01 16.02
N SER A 98 -22.33 -12.26 16.30
CA SER A 98 -23.23 -13.41 16.52
C SER A 98 -24.23 -13.63 15.37
N MET A 99 -23.80 -13.34 14.14
CA MET A 99 -24.58 -13.52 12.92
C MET A 99 -24.40 -14.93 12.33
N PRO A 100 -25.42 -15.52 11.67
CA PRO A 100 -25.26 -16.80 11.00
C PRO A 100 -24.13 -16.75 9.97
N LEU A 101 -23.25 -17.75 10.00
CA LEU A 101 -22.26 -17.97 8.94
C LEU A 101 -22.95 -18.53 7.70
N PRO A 102 -22.53 -18.13 6.49
CA PRO A 102 -23.02 -18.76 5.28
C PRO A 102 -22.62 -20.25 5.27
N PRO A 103 -23.46 -21.15 4.74
CA PRO A 103 -23.10 -22.57 4.64
C PRO A 103 -21.81 -22.74 3.82
N PRO A 104 -20.96 -23.74 4.17
CA PRO A 104 -19.74 -24.00 3.45
C PRO A 104 -20.07 -24.33 2.00
N GLN A 105 -19.68 -23.44 1.09
CA GLN A 105 -19.83 -23.67 -0.34
C GLN A 105 -18.67 -24.54 -0.80
N HIS A 106 -18.94 -25.81 -1.12
CA HIS A 106 -18.06 -26.65 -1.91
C HIS A 106 -17.77 -25.95 -3.25
N GLN A 107 -16.49 -25.89 -3.57
CA GLN A 107 -16.02 -25.39 -4.86
C GLN A 107 -16.61 -26.23 -5.98
N SER A 108 -17.47 -25.66 -6.81
CA SER A 108 -17.57 -25.94 -8.23
C SER A 108 -18.62 -25.03 -8.88
N GLN A 109 -18.18 -24.20 -9.72
CA GLN A 109 -18.56 -23.94 -11.11
C GLN A 109 -18.56 -22.48 -11.52
N PRO A 110 -18.24 -22.21 -12.78
CA PRO A 110 -18.03 -20.88 -13.32
C PRO A 110 -19.30 -20.32 -14.00
N PHE A 111 -19.27 -19.02 -14.17
CA PHE A 111 -20.08 -18.20 -15.07
C PHE A 111 -21.55 -17.92 -14.74
N GLY A 112 -21.82 -16.62 -14.61
CA GLY A 112 -23.12 -16.01 -14.76
C GLY A 112 -23.67 -15.32 -13.52
N ALA A 113 -22.96 -14.37 -12.93
CA ALA A 113 -23.50 -13.56 -11.85
C ALA A 113 -23.70 -12.12 -12.30
N GLN A 114 -24.95 -11.72 -12.35
CA GLN A 114 -25.37 -10.33 -12.42
C GLN A 114 -24.78 -9.55 -11.25
N CYS A 115 -24.09 -8.48 -11.57
CA CYS A 115 -23.41 -7.59 -10.65
C CYS A 115 -24.42 -6.87 -9.76
N GLN A 116 -24.45 -7.18 -8.45
CA GLN A 116 -25.02 -6.26 -7.46
C GLN A 116 -23.93 -5.26 -7.04
N PRO A 117 -24.27 -3.99 -6.79
CA PRO A 117 -23.27 -2.99 -6.48
C PRO A 117 -22.58 -3.31 -5.16
N ALA A 118 -21.34 -3.76 -5.25
CA ALA A 118 -20.44 -3.86 -4.11
C ALA A 118 -20.31 -2.49 -3.43
N ALA A 119 -20.19 -2.48 -2.08
CA ALA A 119 -19.78 -1.29 -1.35
C ALA A 119 -18.64 -0.60 -2.09
N LYS A 120 -18.67 0.74 -2.13
CA LYS A 120 -17.73 1.57 -2.91
C LYS A 120 -16.28 1.17 -2.64
N ARG A 121 -15.81 0.17 -3.33
CA ARG A 121 -14.39 -0.02 -3.63
C ARG A 121 -13.94 1.26 -4.27
N GLY A 122 -12.79 1.79 -3.86
CA GLY A 122 -12.28 2.98 -4.54
C GLY A 122 -12.32 2.70 -6.04
N SER A 123 -13.00 3.57 -6.80
CA SER A 123 -13.36 3.30 -8.19
C SER A 123 -12.12 3.16 -9.08
N PRO A 124 -11.78 1.97 -9.59
CA PRO A 124 -10.71 1.83 -10.59
C PRO A 124 -10.93 2.71 -11.82
N GLU A 125 -12.20 3.04 -12.15
CA GLU A 125 -12.56 3.95 -13.22
C GLU A 125 -12.11 5.39 -12.91
N ALA A 126 -12.27 5.84 -11.66
CA ALA A 126 -11.78 7.14 -11.22
C ALA A 126 -10.26 7.21 -11.25
N ALA A 127 -9.59 6.10 -10.86
CA ALA A 127 -8.14 5.99 -10.95
C ALA A 127 -7.67 6.08 -12.41
N ARG A 128 -8.27 5.31 -13.32
CA ARG A 128 -7.94 5.36 -14.77
C ARG A 128 -8.15 6.74 -15.37
N ARG A 129 -9.26 7.43 -15.01
CA ARG A 129 -9.52 8.80 -15.49
C ARG A 129 -8.47 9.77 -15.01
N LEU A 130 -8.14 9.75 -13.71
CA LEU A 130 -7.13 10.66 -13.16
C LEU A 130 -5.75 10.40 -13.79
N PHE A 131 -5.39 9.13 -14.00
CA PHE A 131 -4.16 8.78 -14.68
C PHE A 131 -4.12 9.25 -16.13
N ALA A 132 -5.23 9.13 -16.86
CA ALA A 132 -5.35 9.59 -18.24
C ALA A 132 -5.25 11.13 -18.36
N MET A 133 -5.72 11.86 -17.33
CA MET A 133 -5.61 13.33 -17.25
C MET A 133 -4.20 13.81 -16.85
N SER A 134 -3.35 12.92 -16.40
CA SER A 134 -1.98 13.23 -15.97
C SER A 134 -1.02 13.15 -17.15
N GLN A 135 0.07 13.92 -17.09
CA GLN A 135 1.09 14.00 -18.14
C GLN A 135 2.38 13.25 -17.73
N PRO A 136 3.28 12.92 -18.69
CA PRO A 136 4.60 12.40 -18.37
C PRO A 136 5.36 13.30 -17.39
N ILE A 137 6.27 12.71 -16.59
CA ILE A 137 6.99 13.46 -15.54
C ILE A 137 8.10 14.36 -16.08
N ALA A 138 8.58 14.13 -17.29
CA ALA A 138 9.70 14.88 -17.88
C ALA A 138 9.42 16.40 -17.90
N GLY A 139 10.34 17.21 -17.40
CA GLY A 139 10.23 18.66 -17.31
C GLY A 139 9.28 19.17 -16.21
N THR A 140 8.72 18.29 -15.37
CA THR A 140 7.72 18.65 -14.37
C THR A 140 8.28 18.73 -12.94
N LEU A 141 7.43 19.17 -11.99
CA LEU A 141 7.73 19.13 -10.55
C LEU A 141 7.95 17.70 -10.04
N ALA A 142 7.30 16.69 -10.65
CA ALA A 142 7.48 15.29 -10.26
C ALA A 142 8.89 14.79 -10.61
N GLU A 143 9.42 15.12 -11.76
CA GLU A 143 10.83 14.81 -12.11
C GLU A 143 11.79 15.50 -11.14
N ARG A 144 11.57 16.78 -10.85
CA ARG A 144 12.38 17.56 -9.92
C ARG A 144 12.37 16.96 -8.52
N TYR A 145 11.18 16.55 -8.05
CA TYR A 145 11.00 15.86 -6.77
C TYR A 145 11.80 14.56 -6.70
N LEU A 146 11.70 13.73 -7.72
CA LEU A 146 12.43 12.45 -7.79
C LEU A 146 13.95 12.69 -7.89
N ALA A 147 14.39 13.61 -8.74
CA ALA A 147 15.80 13.99 -8.86
C ALA A 147 16.39 14.52 -7.55
N GLY A 148 15.64 15.34 -6.80
CA GLY A 148 16.02 15.82 -5.47
C GLY A 148 16.16 14.70 -4.43
N ARG A 149 15.64 13.51 -4.73
CA ARG A 149 15.79 12.28 -3.95
C ARG A 149 16.85 11.32 -4.51
N GLY A 150 17.61 11.75 -5.51
CA GLY A 150 18.61 10.93 -6.20
C GLY A 150 18.01 9.86 -7.11
N ILE A 151 16.69 9.86 -7.29
CA ILE A 151 15.97 8.85 -8.07
C ILE A 151 16.00 9.23 -9.55
N LEU A 152 16.55 8.35 -10.38
CA LEU A 152 16.57 8.47 -11.81
C LEU A 152 15.68 7.40 -12.44
N LEU A 153 14.52 7.78 -12.92
CA LEU A 153 13.63 6.90 -13.67
C LEU A 153 13.86 7.08 -15.16
N SER A 154 13.77 5.98 -15.91
CA SER A 154 13.81 6.01 -17.36
C SER A 154 12.68 6.90 -17.91
N THR A 155 12.96 7.63 -19.00
CA THR A 155 11.93 8.38 -19.75
C THR A 155 10.82 7.48 -20.32
N HIS A 156 11.07 6.16 -20.38
CA HIS A 156 10.09 5.15 -20.80
C HIS A 156 9.26 4.60 -19.63
N GLU A 157 9.53 5.02 -18.37
CA GLU A 157 8.74 4.60 -17.25
C GLU A 157 7.32 5.19 -17.34
N ARG A 158 6.34 4.30 -17.50
CA ARG A 158 4.94 4.68 -17.73
C ARG A 158 4.07 4.62 -16.47
N ALA A 159 4.59 4.01 -15.41
CA ALA A 159 3.84 3.83 -14.17
C ALA A 159 3.65 5.14 -13.41
N VAL A 160 4.50 6.14 -13.65
CA VAL A 160 4.45 7.43 -12.95
C VAL A 160 4.14 8.57 -13.92
N ARG A 161 3.28 9.49 -13.45
CA ARG A 161 2.84 10.68 -14.18
C ARG A 161 2.78 11.88 -13.25
N PHE A 162 2.59 13.07 -13.83
CA PHE A 162 2.40 14.32 -13.12
C PHE A 162 1.03 14.91 -13.41
N HIS A 163 0.34 15.37 -12.37
CA HIS A 163 -0.88 16.16 -12.49
C HIS A 163 -0.65 17.53 -11.87
N PRO A 164 -0.82 18.66 -12.62
CA PRO A 164 -0.53 20.00 -12.10
C PRO A 164 -1.50 20.43 -11.00
N ASP A 165 -2.76 20.05 -11.10
CA ASP A 165 -3.88 20.52 -10.25
C ASP A 165 -4.70 19.35 -9.69
N CYS A 166 -4.02 18.38 -9.03
CA CYS A 166 -4.69 17.25 -8.42
C CYS A 166 -5.45 17.71 -7.18
N TYR A 167 -6.75 17.43 -7.12
CA TYR A 167 -7.56 17.81 -5.97
C TYR A 167 -7.15 17.06 -4.71
N TYR A 168 -7.09 17.79 -3.62
CA TYR A 168 -6.92 17.33 -2.24
C TYR A 168 -8.11 17.75 -1.41
N ARG A 169 -8.70 16.83 -0.68
CA ARG A 169 -9.73 17.14 0.30
C ARG A 169 -9.15 17.00 1.70
N ASN A 170 -9.18 18.08 2.47
CA ASN A 170 -8.86 18.00 3.89
C ASN A 170 -9.97 17.19 4.59
N LEU A 171 -9.60 16.09 5.23
CA LEU A 171 -10.57 15.19 5.86
C LEU A 171 -11.14 15.74 7.16
N VAL A 172 -10.46 16.72 7.78
CA VAL A 172 -10.89 17.36 9.03
C VAL A 172 -11.84 18.54 8.74
N THR A 173 -11.41 19.45 7.85
CA THR A 173 -12.19 20.68 7.53
C THR A 173 -13.20 20.47 6.41
N GLY A 174 -13.00 19.44 5.56
CA GLY A 174 -13.78 19.19 4.35
C GLY A 174 -13.39 20.08 3.17
N GLU A 175 -12.46 21.01 3.37
CA GLU A 175 -11.99 21.94 2.33
C GLU A 175 -11.33 21.21 1.17
N MET A 176 -11.54 21.75 -0.03
CA MET A 176 -10.97 21.25 -1.27
C MET A 176 -9.88 22.18 -1.76
N HIS A 177 -8.73 21.63 -2.07
CA HIS A 177 -7.60 22.35 -2.68
C HIS A 177 -7.15 21.62 -3.94
N THR A 178 -6.45 22.30 -4.82
CA THR A 178 -5.72 21.70 -5.94
C THR A 178 -4.24 21.95 -5.75
N LEU A 179 -3.44 20.91 -5.96
CA LEU A 179 -1.99 20.94 -5.77
C LEU A 179 -1.33 20.06 -6.82
N PRO A 180 -0.09 20.39 -7.24
CA PRO A 180 0.67 19.49 -8.08
C PRO A 180 0.90 18.14 -7.39
N ALA A 181 0.82 17.07 -8.16
CA ALA A 181 0.98 15.73 -7.60
C ALA A 181 1.74 14.78 -8.55
N LEU A 182 2.58 13.94 -7.96
CA LEU A 182 3.08 12.72 -8.58
C LEU A 182 1.97 11.68 -8.49
N ILE A 183 1.61 11.09 -9.63
CA ILE A 183 0.58 10.06 -9.77
C ILE A 183 1.27 8.76 -10.16
N ALA A 184 1.15 7.73 -9.34
CA ALA A 184 1.72 6.42 -9.61
C ALA A 184 0.61 5.40 -9.82
N ALA A 185 0.64 4.69 -10.94
CA ALA A 185 -0.36 3.68 -11.29
C ALA A 185 -0.13 2.38 -10.54
N VAL A 186 -1.17 1.91 -9.87
CA VAL A 186 -1.25 0.56 -9.32
C VAL A 186 -1.90 -0.33 -10.37
N THR A 187 -1.23 -1.42 -10.75
CA THR A 187 -1.70 -2.29 -11.83
C THR A 187 -1.73 -3.75 -11.39
N ASN A 188 -2.70 -4.49 -11.94
CA ASN A 188 -2.69 -5.94 -11.84
C ASN A 188 -1.60 -6.54 -12.78
N LEU A 189 -1.46 -7.86 -12.75
CA LEU A 189 -0.46 -8.58 -13.56
C LEU A 189 -0.72 -8.48 -15.06
N ASP A 190 -1.95 -8.17 -15.49
CA ASP A 190 -2.32 -7.93 -16.89
C ASP A 190 -2.02 -6.48 -17.33
N GLY A 191 -1.47 -5.64 -16.44
CA GLY A 191 -1.15 -4.24 -16.72
C GLY A 191 -2.35 -3.29 -16.67
N GLN A 192 -3.52 -3.76 -16.21
CA GLN A 192 -4.68 -2.91 -16.05
C GLN A 192 -4.56 -2.07 -14.78
N ILE A 193 -4.82 -0.78 -14.89
CA ILE A 193 -4.83 0.12 -13.74
C ILE A 193 -6.05 -0.22 -12.85
N THR A 194 -5.78 -0.66 -11.64
CA THR A 194 -6.75 -0.96 -10.59
C THR A 194 -6.85 0.17 -9.57
N GLY A 195 -5.77 0.92 -9.39
CA GLY A 195 -5.69 2.03 -8.45
C GLY A 195 -4.57 3.01 -8.78
N LEU A 196 -4.40 4.00 -7.91
CA LEU A 196 -3.34 4.99 -7.97
C LEU A 196 -2.83 5.29 -6.56
N GLN A 197 -1.56 5.67 -6.47
CA GLN A 197 -1.05 6.49 -5.38
C GLN A 197 -0.86 7.92 -5.85
N ARG A 198 -1.36 8.89 -5.08
CA ARG A 198 -1.17 10.33 -5.30
C ARG A 198 -0.24 10.84 -4.23
N THR A 199 0.84 11.49 -4.63
CA THR A 199 1.75 12.20 -3.72
C THR A 199 1.73 13.66 -4.10
N TRP A 200 1.08 14.50 -3.26
CA TRP A 200 1.05 15.94 -3.48
C TRP A 200 2.41 16.55 -3.17
N LEU A 201 2.86 17.40 -4.08
CA LEU A 201 4.18 17.99 -4.07
C LEU A 201 4.10 19.45 -3.63
N ASP A 202 5.16 19.88 -2.96
CA ASP A 202 5.37 21.30 -2.72
C ASP A 202 5.54 22.03 -4.07
N PRO A 203 4.95 23.22 -4.24
CA PRO A 203 5.08 23.99 -5.48
C PRO A 203 6.52 24.32 -5.89
N SER A 204 7.48 24.33 -4.95
CA SER A 204 8.91 24.45 -5.28
C SER A 204 9.49 23.20 -5.94
N GLY A 205 8.83 22.03 -5.80
CA GLY A 205 9.29 20.73 -6.25
C GLY A 205 10.39 20.10 -5.38
N GLN A 206 10.71 20.70 -4.23
CA GLN A 206 11.77 20.19 -3.35
C GLN A 206 11.29 19.10 -2.37
N GLY A 207 9.97 18.92 -2.23
CA GLY A 207 9.42 17.99 -1.26
C GLY A 207 7.97 17.64 -1.51
N LYS A 208 7.39 16.92 -0.56
CA LYS A 208 5.95 16.71 -0.47
C LYS A 208 5.29 18.00 0.04
N ALA A 209 4.06 18.24 -0.36
CA ALA A 209 3.27 19.37 0.13
C ALA A 209 3.12 19.30 1.66
N LEU A 210 3.08 20.45 2.32
CA LEU A 210 2.86 20.56 3.77
C LEU A 210 1.39 20.29 4.11
N LEU A 211 0.98 19.05 3.97
CA LEU A 211 -0.35 18.53 4.25
C LEU A 211 -0.28 17.51 5.38
N ALA A 212 -1.37 17.33 6.09
CA ALA A 212 -1.45 16.29 7.13
C ALA A 212 -1.17 14.89 6.55
N ASP A 213 -1.65 14.63 5.34
CA ASP A 213 -1.45 13.39 4.61
C ASP A 213 -1.14 13.69 3.12
N PRO A 214 0.12 13.99 2.80
CA PRO A 214 0.52 14.36 1.45
C PRO A 214 0.53 13.18 0.46
N ARG A 215 0.15 11.98 0.90
CA ARG A 215 0.13 10.76 0.10
C ARG A 215 -1.15 9.98 0.35
N ARG A 216 -1.96 9.76 -0.70
CA ARG A 216 -3.20 8.98 -0.63
C ARG A 216 -3.40 8.09 -1.82
N SER A 217 -4.03 6.97 -1.55
CA SER A 217 -4.43 6.01 -2.58
C SER A 217 -5.83 6.29 -3.13
N LEU A 218 -6.11 5.77 -4.32
CA LEU A 218 -7.41 5.80 -4.98
C LEU A 218 -7.58 4.51 -5.79
N GLY A 219 -8.67 3.82 -5.64
CA GLY A 219 -8.94 2.58 -6.37
C GLY A 219 -8.75 1.33 -5.54
N ASP A 220 -8.51 0.20 -6.20
CA ASP A 220 -8.29 -1.12 -5.60
C ASP A 220 -6.79 -1.45 -5.68
N LEU A 221 -6.15 -1.55 -4.50
CA LEU A 221 -4.71 -1.71 -4.39
C LEU A 221 -4.31 -3.09 -3.85
N LEU A 222 -5.23 -3.83 -3.21
CA LEU A 222 -4.86 -5.08 -2.56
C LEU A 222 -4.32 -6.10 -3.56
N GLY A 223 -3.12 -6.59 -3.30
CA GLY A 223 -2.40 -7.52 -4.17
C GLY A 223 -1.74 -6.89 -5.39
N ASN A 224 -2.03 -5.62 -5.69
CA ASN A 224 -1.56 -4.92 -6.87
C ASN A 224 -0.59 -3.81 -6.48
N PRO A 225 0.65 -3.83 -6.97
CA PRO A 225 1.64 -2.81 -6.66
C PRO A 225 1.72 -1.72 -7.75
N ILE A 226 2.52 -0.71 -7.47
CA ILE A 226 3.11 0.14 -8.51
C ILE A 226 4.30 -0.62 -9.07
N TRP A 227 4.20 -1.03 -10.33
CA TRP A 227 5.29 -1.70 -11.02
C TRP A 227 6.23 -0.69 -11.69
N LEU A 228 7.54 -0.81 -11.43
CA LEU A 228 8.57 -0.11 -12.19
C LEU A 228 9.41 -1.15 -12.94
N GLY A 229 9.57 -0.93 -14.27
CA GLY A 229 10.34 -1.82 -15.14
C GLY A 229 9.72 -3.18 -15.42
N HIS A 230 8.46 -3.39 -15.07
CA HIS A 230 7.71 -4.58 -15.45
C HIS A 230 6.97 -4.37 -16.77
N GLN A 231 6.97 -5.39 -17.60
CA GLN A 231 6.13 -5.45 -18.80
C GLN A 231 5.02 -6.48 -18.59
N PRO A 232 3.74 -6.09 -18.71
CA PRO A 232 2.62 -7.02 -18.56
C PRO A 232 2.75 -8.23 -19.50
N GLY A 233 2.50 -9.42 -18.95
CA GLY A 233 2.62 -10.69 -19.69
C GLY A 233 4.04 -11.22 -19.86
N ALA A 234 5.08 -10.45 -19.52
CA ALA A 234 6.45 -10.95 -19.53
C ALA A 234 6.74 -11.80 -18.27
N PRO A 235 7.50 -12.90 -18.39
CA PRO A 235 7.94 -13.66 -17.22
C PRO A 235 8.84 -12.80 -16.33
N VAL A 236 8.63 -12.86 -15.03
CA VAL A 236 9.44 -12.14 -14.03
C VAL A 236 10.06 -13.14 -13.07
N PRO A 237 11.16 -13.80 -13.44
CA PRO A 237 11.78 -14.83 -12.61
C PRO A 237 12.39 -14.27 -11.32
N ILE A 238 12.81 -13.02 -11.33
CA ILE A 238 13.45 -12.32 -10.21
C ILE A 238 12.86 -10.92 -10.12
N MET A 239 12.45 -10.50 -8.94
CA MET A 239 11.92 -9.17 -8.69
C MET A 239 12.29 -8.67 -7.29
N ALA A 240 12.13 -7.38 -7.06
CA ALA A 240 12.10 -6.83 -5.71
C ALA A 240 10.73 -6.24 -5.37
N ALA A 241 10.38 -6.24 -4.07
CA ALA A 241 9.17 -5.61 -3.56
C ALA A 241 9.46 -4.88 -2.24
N GLY A 242 8.71 -3.82 -1.98
CA GLY A 242 8.77 -3.04 -0.75
C GLY A 242 7.56 -2.12 -0.62
N GLU A 243 7.47 -1.37 0.47
CA GLU A 243 6.32 -0.51 0.72
C GLU A 243 6.33 0.76 -0.13
N GLY A 244 7.42 1.52 -0.03
CA GLY A 244 7.50 2.87 -0.56
C GLY A 244 7.86 2.95 -2.04
N LEU A 245 7.19 3.84 -2.80
CA LEU A 245 7.56 4.11 -4.19
C LEU A 245 9.00 4.65 -4.26
N GLU A 246 9.36 5.58 -3.38
CA GLU A 246 10.67 6.20 -3.34
C GLU A 246 11.77 5.17 -3.02
N THR A 247 11.53 4.27 -2.06
CA THR A 247 12.41 3.15 -1.69
C THR A 247 12.65 2.23 -2.88
N MET A 248 11.58 1.79 -3.56
CA MET A 248 11.67 0.88 -4.69
C MET A 248 12.29 1.54 -5.93
N ALA A 249 12.00 2.82 -6.18
CA ALA A 249 12.62 3.59 -7.25
C ALA A 249 14.12 3.83 -7.00
N SER A 250 14.57 3.89 -5.75
CA SER A 250 15.98 3.98 -5.39
C SER A 250 16.74 2.70 -5.74
N LEU A 251 16.15 1.53 -5.46
CA LEU A 251 16.72 0.25 -5.91
C LEU A 251 16.83 0.19 -7.43
N ARG A 252 15.80 0.66 -8.13
CA ARG A 252 15.79 0.68 -9.59
C ARG A 252 16.80 1.66 -10.19
N THR A 253 17.15 2.73 -9.47
CA THR A 253 18.20 3.67 -9.92
C THR A 253 19.56 2.98 -10.04
N VAL A 254 19.89 2.06 -9.13
CA VAL A 254 21.16 1.32 -9.13
C VAL A 254 21.06 -0.06 -9.78
N MET A 255 19.86 -0.60 -9.95
CA MET A 255 19.57 -1.88 -10.62
C MET A 255 18.49 -1.67 -11.71
N PRO A 256 18.77 -0.96 -12.80
CA PRO A 256 17.76 -0.54 -13.78
C PRO A 256 17.11 -1.71 -14.56
N ALA A 257 17.71 -2.88 -14.57
CA ALA A 257 17.16 -4.08 -15.18
C ALA A 257 16.25 -4.89 -14.25
N LEU A 258 16.29 -4.66 -12.92
CA LEU A 258 15.47 -5.40 -11.96
C LEU A 258 14.03 -4.85 -11.94
N PRO A 259 13.00 -5.66 -12.23
CA PRO A 259 11.61 -5.26 -12.00
C PRO A 259 11.33 -5.08 -10.52
N VAL A 260 10.71 -3.97 -10.15
CA VAL A 260 10.39 -3.68 -8.75
C VAL A 260 8.93 -3.34 -8.55
N ALA A 261 8.39 -3.72 -7.39
CA ALA A 261 7.00 -3.56 -6.99
C ALA A 261 6.90 -2.72 -5.71
N ALA A 262 6.30 -1.51 -5.78
CA ALA A 262 5.98 -0.72 -4.60
C ALA A 262 4.53 -0.99 -4.17
N ALA A 263 4.35 -1.57 -2.98
CA ALA A 263 3.06 -2.02 -2.50
C ALA A 263 2.21 -0.95 -1.82
N THR A 264 2.76 0.25 -1.60
CA THR A 264 2.13 1.42 -0.98
C THR A 264 1.88 1.36 0.53
N SER A 265 1.86 0.19 1.13
CA SER A 265 1.81 -0.02 2.59
C SER A 265 2.24 -1.44 2.96
N ALA A 266 2.56 -1.70 4.24
CA ALA A 266 2.92 -3.02 4.78
C ALA A 266 1.84 -4.08 4.51
N ASN A 267 0.57 -3.69 4.59
CA ASN A 267 -0.56 -4.59 4.37
C ASN A 267 -0.69 -5.01 2.90
N HIS A 268 -0.53 -4.06 2.00
CA HIS A 268 -0.51 -4.36 0.56
C HIS A 268 0.73 -5.17 0.19
N LEU A 269 1.87 -4.94 0.86
CA LEU A 269 3.07 -5.76 0.70
C LEU A 269 2.82 -7.21 1.11
N ALA A 270 2.22 -7.44 2.28
CA ALA A 270 1.84 -8.78 2.73
C ALA A 270 0.88 -9.50 1.76
N GLY A 271 0.01 -8.74 1.09
CA GLY A 271 -0.98 -9.24 0.11
C GLY A 271 -0.49 -9.33 -1.34
N LEU A 272 0.77 -9.01 -1.64
CA LEU A 272 1.30 -8.88 -2.99
C LEU A 272 1.09 -10.15 -3.84
N ASN A 273 0.56 -10.00 -5.06
CA ASN A 273 0.45 -11.08 -6.03
C ASN A 273 1.77 -11.29 -6.76
N PHE A 274 2.22 -12.55 -6.83
CA PHE A 274 3.44 -12.90 -7.56
C PHE A 274 3.15 -13.06 -9.05
N PRO A 275 3.98 -12.46 -9.93
CA PRO A 275 3.85 -12.69 -11.36
C PRO A 275 4.20 -14.14 -11.73
N PRO A 276 3.63 -14.66 -12.83
CA PRO A 276 3.96 -16.00 -13.31
C PRO A 276 5.47 -16.17 -13.51
N GLY A 277 6.00 -17.33 -13.07
CA GLY A 277 7.40 -17.67 -13.21
C GLY A 277 8.33 -17.00 -12.20
N CYS A 278 7.80 -16.25 -11.21
CA CYS A 278 8.61 -15.70 -10.13
C CYS A 278 9.23 -16.85 -9.31
N ARG A 279 10.54 -16.83 -9.17
CA ARG A 279 11.32 -17.82 -8.42
C ARG A 279 12.12 -17.19 -7.28
N ARG A 280 12.42 -15.90 -7.39
CA ARG A 280 13.17 -15.16 -6.35
C ARG A 280 12.58 -13.77 -6.16
N LEU A 281 12.34 -13.44 -4.91
CA LEU A 281 11.81 -12.17 -4.46
C LEU A 281 12.80 -11.54 -3.46
N TYR A 282 13.31 -10.38 -3.78
CA TYR A 282 14.01 -9.51 -2.84
C TYR A 282 13.01 -8.59 -2.14
N ILE A 283 12.97 -8.60 -0.82
CA ILE A 283 12.05 -7.76 -0.05
C ILE A 283 12.83 -6.61 0.56
N ALA A 284 12.59 -5.38 0.10
CA ALA A 284 13.18 -4.18 0.66
C ALA A 284 12.58 -3.91 2.04
N ALA A 285 13.39 -4.00 3.08
CA ALA A 285 12.97 -3.69 4.43
C ALA A 285 13.11 -2.17 4.68
N ASP A 286 12.10 -1.59 5.34
CA ASP A 286 12.25 -0.32 6.04
C ASP A 286 12.73 -0.61 7.48
N ALA A 287 13.47 0.31 8.09
CA ALA A 287 14.06 0.09 9.42
C ALA A 287 13.03 0.06 10.56
N ASP A 288 11.75 0.26 10.27
CA ASP A 288 10.68 0.35 11.26
C ASP A 288 10.08 -1.00 11.66
N ALA A 289 9.35 -1.01 12.80
CA ALA A 289 8.71 -2.22 13.33
C ALA A 289 7.49 -2.66 12.50
N ALA A 290 6.86 -1.71 11.77
CA ALA A 290 5.65 -1.96 11.00
C ALA A 290 5.94 -2.78 9.74
N GLY A 291 7.05 -2.47 9.07
CA GLY A 291 7.53 -3.20 7.89
C GLY A 291 7.85 -4.67 8.20
N ARG A 292 8.35 -4.98 9.41
CA ARG A 292 8.74 -6.36 9.75
C ARG A 292 7.61 -7.38 9.59
N HIS A 293 6.40 -7.06 10.05
CA HIS A 293 5.26 -7.98 9.94
C HIS A 293 4.82 -8.21 8.49
N GLY A 294 4.80 -7.15 7.68
CA GLY A 294 4.51 -7.25 6.24
C GLY A 294 5.53 -8.14 5.52
N ILE A 295 6.82 -7.99 5.87
CA ILE A 295 7.93 -8.77 5.33
C ILE A 295 7.80 -10.25 5.73
N GLU A 296 7.53 -10.54 7.01
CA GLU A 296 7.36 -11.91 7.51
C GLU A 296 6.23 -12.64 6.78
N ARG A 297 5.08 -11.99 6.63
CA ARG A 297 3.93 -12.56 5.93
C ARG A 297 4.19 -12.76 4.45
N LEU A 298 4.78 -11.78 3.79
CA LEU A 298 5.15 -11.91 2.38
C LEU A 298 6.16 -13.02 2.19
N SER A 299 7.17 -13.15 3.06
CA SER A 299 8.17 -14.23 3.02
C SER A 299 7.53 -15.60 3.20
N GLN A 300 6.59 -15.75 4.14
CA GLN A 300 5.84 -16.98 4.33
C GLN A 300 5.06 -17.36 3.08
N ARG A 301 4.26 -16.43 2.52
CA ARG A 301 3.48 -16.67 1.30
C ARG A 301 4.35 -16.98 0.08
N ALA A 302 5.52 -16.34 -0.02
CA ALA A 302 6.50 -16.63 -1.06
C ALA A 302 6.97 -18.09 -0.95
N GLY A 303 7.35 -18.53 0.25
CA GLY A 303 7.75 -19.92 0.50
C GLY A 303 6.65 -20.94 0.17
N GLU A 304 5.39 -20.66 0.56
CA GLU A 304 4.22 -21.48 0.23
C GLU A 304 3.97 -21.57 -1.29
N SER A 305 4.37 -20.52 -2.04
CA SER A 305 4.27 -20.45 -3.49
C SER A 305 5.52 -20.95 -4.24
N GLY A 306 6.52 -21.49 -3.52
CA GLY A 306 7.78 -21.96 -4.12
C GLY A 306 8.72 -20.83 -4.56
N VAL A 307 8.54 -19.60 -4.04
CA VAL A 307 9.36 -18.43 -4.32
C VAL A 307 10.39 -18.25 -3.20
N LEU A 308 11.67 -18.17 -3.55
CA LEU A 308 12.74 -17.86 -2.58
C LEU A 308 12.67 -16.37 -2.23
N ALA A 309 12.31 -16.06 -0.98
CA ALA A 309 12.30 -14.70 -0.46
C ALA A 309 13.58 -14.36 0.29
N LEU A 310 14.21 -13.24 -0.05
CA LEU A 310 15.43 -12.72 0.57
C LEU A 310 15.19 -11.26 0.99
N VAL A 311 15.55 -10.91 2.22
CA VAL A 311 15.33 -9.57 2.75
C VAL A 311 16.56 -8.70 2.50
N LEU A 312 16.38 -7.58 1.81
CA LEU A 312 17.38 -6.52 1.67
C LEU A 312 17.22 -5.51 2.81
N ARG A 313 18.33 -5.11 3.42
CA ARG A 313 18.33 -4.17 4.54
C ARG A 313 19.09 -2.90 4.17
N PRO A 314 18.49 -1.72 4.36
CA PRO A 314 19.21 -0.46 4.20
C PRO A 314 20.24 -0.28 5.34
N GLN A 315 21.19 0.62 5.14
CA GLN A 315 22.13 1.05 6.18
C GLN A 315 21.53 2.15 7.08
N LEU A 316 20.72 3.00 6.48
CA LEU A 316 20.01 4.11 7.16
C LEU A 316 18.55 3.76 7.40
N GLY A 317 17.65 4.74 7.30
CA GLY A 317 16.21 4.55 7.52
C GLY A 317 15.54 3.70 6.46
N ASP A 318 15.81 4.02 5.19
CA ASP A 318 15.33 3.28 4.02
C ASP A 318 16.35 3.38 2.87
N PHE A 319 16.10 2.66 1.75
CA PHE A 319 17.00 2.70 0.59
C PHE A 319 17.01 4.05 -0.15
N ASN A 320 16.00 4.91 0.06
CA ASN A 320 16.08 6.26 -0.46
C ASN A 320 16.99 7.14 0.40
N ASP A 321 17.02 6.93 1.69
CA ASP A 321 17.99 7.59 2.57
C ASP A 321 19.44 7.16 2.25
N ASP A 322 19.66 5.86 2.01
CA ASP A 322 20.97 5.36 1.55
C ASP A 322 21.39 6.02 0.24
N LEU A 323 20.49 6.05 -0.76
CA LEU A 323 20.78 6.67 -2.06
C LEU A 323 21.12 8.16 -1.94
N ARG A 324 20.36 8.90 -1.11
CA ARG A 324 20.51 10.35 -0.96
C ARG A 324 21.76 10.74 -0.18
N HIS A 325 22.09 9.99 0.86
CA HIS A 325 23.15 10.38 1.79
C HIS A 325 24.48 9.68 1.53
N LEU A 326 24.45 8.48 0.99
CA LEU A 326 25.65 7.69 0.70
C LEU A 326 25.99 7.64 -0.81
N GLY A 327 25.00 7.91 -1.65
CA GLY A 327 25.16 7.95 -3.12
C GLY A 327 24.96 6.60 -3.80
N PRO A 328 24.78 6.61 -5.14
CA PRO A 328 24.42 5.42 -5.90
C PRO A 328 25.51 4.34 -5.92
N ALA A 329 26.78 4.71 -5.97
CA ALA A 329 27.90 3.75 -5.97
C ALA A 329 27.97 2.98 -4.65
N HIS A 330 27.77 3.68 -3.51
CA HIS A 330 27.76 3.05 -2.21
C HIS A 330 26.55 2.13 -2.05
N LEU A 331 25.36 2.57 -2.47
CA LEU A 331 24.16 1.75 -2.44
C LEU A 331 24.33 0.50 -3.31
N ALA A 332 24.91 0.61 -4.49
CA ALA A 332 25.18 -0.54 -5.36
C ALA A 332 26.14 -1.55 -4.71
N ALA A 333 27.22 -1.07 -4.09
CA ALA A 333 28.17 -1.93 -3.36
C ALA A 333 27.50 -2.62 -2.17
N TRP A 334 26.68 -1.91 -1.41
CA TRP A 334 25.94 -2.47 -0.27
C TRP A 334 24.93 -3.53 -0.69
N LEU A 335 24.25 -3.35 -1.80
CA LEU A 335 23.33 -4.34 -2.35
C LEU A 335 24.05 -5.54 -2.95
N HIS A 336 25.24 -5.36 -3.52
CA HIS A 336 26.06 -6.45 -4.06
C HIS A 336 26.26 -7.56 -3.02
N ASP A 337 26.53 -7.21 -1.77
CA ASP A 337 26.81 -8.17 -0.70
C ASP A 337 25.54 -8.85 -0.16
N GLN A 338 24.35 -8.35 -0.52
CA GLN A 338 23.07 -8.90 -0.08
C GLN A 338 22.36 -9.71 -1.17
N LEU A 339 22.74 -9.52 -2.42
CA LEU A 339 22.18 -10.28 -3.53
C LEU A 339 22.84 -11.63 -3.68
N VAL A 340 22.10 -12.58 -4.27
CA VAL A 340 22.72 -13.82 -4.76
C VAL A 340 23.75 -13.45 -5.83
N PRO A 341 24.95 -14.09 -5.84
CA PRO A 341 26.06 -13.69 -6.72
C PRO A 341 25.71 -13.61 -8.22
N GLU A 342 24.83 -14.50 -8.71
CA GLU A 342 24.37 -14.48 -10.09
C GLU A 342 23.51 -13.24 -10.37
N ASP A 343 22.65 -12.86 -9.41
CA ASP A 343 21.77 -11.69 -9.54
C ASP A 343 22.57 -10.38 -9.40
N ALA A 344 23.57 -10.36 -8.52
CA ALA A 344 24.46 -9.22 -8.40
C ALA A 344 25.16 -8.95 -9.75
N ARG A 345 25.66 -9.98 -10.41
CA ARG A 345 26.24 -9.87 -11.75
C ARG A 345 25.22 -9.43 -12.81
N LEU A 346 23.97 -9.89 -12.70
CA LEU A 346 22.93 -9.57 -13.67
C LEU A 346 22.43 -8.12 -13.53
N PHE A 347 22.26 -7.62 -12.32
CA PHE A 347 21.58 -6.36 -12.05
C PHE A 347 22.50 -5.20 -11.66
N LEU A 348 23.69 -5.48 -11.13
CA LEU A 348 24.68 -4.48 -10.69
C LEU A 348 25.93 -4.41 -11.57
N SER A 349 26.03 -5.24 -12.63
CA SER A 349 27.13 -5.13 -13.59
C SER A 349 27.08 -3.75 -14.23
N ALA A 350 28.18 -3.01 -14.08
CA ALA A 350 28.35 -1.69 -14.60
C ALA A 350 28.06 -1.65 -16.11
N GLY A 351 27.16 -0.74 -16.49
CA GLY A 351 27.09 -0.25 -17.86
C GLY A 351 28.31 0.65 -18.14
#